data_a6a93370fd67916e254d7e36ce5b247b
#
_entry.id   a6a93370fd67916e254d7e36ce5b247b
#
_cell.length_a   1.000
_cell.length_b   1.000
_cell.length_c   1.000
_cell.angle_alpha   90.00
_cell.angle_beta   90.00
_cell.angle_gamma   90.00
#
_symmetry.space_group_name_H-M   'P 1'
#
loop_
_entity.id
_entity.type
_entity.pdbx_description
1 polymer ?
#
loop_
_entity_poly.entity_id
_entity_poly.type
_entity_poly.pdbx_seq_one_letter_code
_entity_poly.pdbx_strand_id
1 'polypeptide(L)'
;MAGPKAPKDPERKRPYFYIMKDKDIYGSVQEDGSIIHFIYESDGRLINSAQIAGNIENKEELGLLETVEGFGRLVHSIGVSVETDNQNEQIEFVFQMYGKQDLYGGGTNLKVKLTGDGMERKIYLSDYKWTPDDDIPGQIKFIFNTPDIMGKASVRLYLNDGYEAPADIEETEVDMNSDEYCSMISHSLMNMGNVYRIRKAIEKTRAGKEVTLAYIGGSITQGAGATPINTECYAYKSYQLFQRRFSAKNNVKFIKAGVGGTPSELGMIRFDRDVLRDGQQPDIVVIEFAVNDEGDETKGDCYESLVRKVLNLPWKPAVILLFSVFANDWNLQDRLSPVGKLYDL
;
A
#
# COMPACT_ATOMS: atom_id res chain seq x y z
N MET A 1 -27.13 -3.10 18.72
CA MET A 1 -25.93 -3.88 19.05
C MET A 1 -25.65 -4.79 17.89
N ALA A 2 -24.67 -4.45 17.14
CA ALA A 2 -24.06 -5.32 16.16
C ALA A 2 -23.22 -6.35 16.91
N GLY A 3 -23.14 -7.50 16.41
CA GLY A 3 -22.32 -8.58 16.94
C GLY A 3 -22.99 -9.91 16.70
N PRO A 4 -22.25 -10.88 16.23
CA PRO A 4 -22.79 -12.18 15.90
C PRO A 4 -23.25 -12.91 17.16
N LYS A 5 -24.39 -13.57 17.04
CA LYS A 5 -24.96 -14.43 18.09
C LYS A 5 -24.73 -15.91 17.80
N ALA A 6 -23.97 -16.23 16.74
CA ALA A 6 -23.73 -17.61 16.35
C ALA A 6 -22.86 -18.32 17.39
N PRO A 7 -23.18 -19.59 17.74
CA PRO A 7 -22.36 -20.39 18.63
C PRO A 7 -20.97 -20.64 18.03
N LYS A 8 -19.96 -20.78 18.89
CA LYS A 8 -18.57 -20.99 18.45
C LYS A 8 -18.36 -22.22 17.60
N ASP A 9 -18.93 -23.32 17.92
CA ASP A 9 -18.85 -24.60 17.22
C ASP A 9 -17.49 -24.86 16.49
N PRO A 10 -16.40 -25.08 17.23
CA PRO A 10 -15.04 -25.16 16.67
C PRO A 10 -14.83 -26.37 15.74
N GLU A 11 -15.62 -27.43 15.89
CA GLU A 11 -15.55 -28.65 15.07
C GLU A 11 -16.18 -28.46 13.68
N ARG A 12 -16.99 -27.44 13.51
CA ARG A 12 -17.70 -27.20 12.26
C ARG A 12 -16.78 -26.55 11.24
N LYS A 13 -16.61 -27.21 10.09
CA LYS A 13 -15.95 -26.59 8.93
C LYS A 13 -16.86 -25.51 8.35
N ARG A 14 -16.39 -24.26 8.37
CA ARG A 14 -17.07 -23.12 7.81
C ARG A 14 -16.42 -22.69 6.51
N PRO A 15 -17.19 -22.21 5.52
CA PRO A 15 -16.61 -21.53 4.38
C PRO A 15 -15.83 -20.29 4.85
N TYR A 16 -14.80 -19.94 4.13
CA TYR A 16 -13.98 -18.75 4.42
C TYR A 16 -13.43 -18.19 3.14
N PHE A 17 -13.02 -16.93 3.21
CA PHE A 17 -12.15 -16.30 2.21
C PHE A 17 -10.99 -15.56 2.88
N TYR A 18 -9.96 -15.33 2.11
CA TYR A 18 -8.82 -14.56 2.59
C TYR A 18 -9.08 -13.05 2.42
N ILE A 19 -8.66 -12.25 3.39
CA ILE A 19 -8.42 -10.81 3.23
C ILE A 19 -6.93 -10.52 3.15
N MET A 20 -6.11 -11.53 3.47
CA MET A 20 -4.66 -11.49 3.39
C MET A 20 -4.15 -12.92 3.26
N LYS A 21 -3.37 -13.22 2.23
CA LYS A 21 -2.85 -14.56 1.97
C LYS A 21 -1.34 -14.48 1.78
N ASP A 22 -0.59 -15.20 2.60
CA ASP A 22 0.88 -15.35 2.58
C ASP A 22 1.65 -14.04 2.37
N LYS A 23 1.14 -12.95 2.96
CA LYS A 23 1.68 -11.61 2.79
C LYS A 23 2.83 -11.36 3.75
N ASP A 24 3.90 -10.73 3.23
CA ASP A 24 5.03 -10.33 4.05
C ASP A 24 4.63 -9.24 5.05
N ILE A 25 4.99 -9.44 6.32
CA ILE A 25 4.86 -8.48 7.40
C ILE A 25 6.23 -8.20 8.02
N TYR A 26 6.42 -6.99 8.56
CA TYR A 26 7.71 -6.56 9.08
C TYR A 26 7.54 -5.69 10.32
N GLY A 27 8.19 -6.06 11.41
CA GLY A 27 8.16 -5.34 12.68
C GLY A 27 8.98 -4.05 12.64
N SER A 28 8.33 -2.92 12.30
CA SER A 28 8.96 -1.60 12.26
C SER A 28 8.81 -0.88 13.59
N VAL A 29 9.92 -0.33 14.11
CA VAL A 29 9.89 0.52 15.32
C VAL A 29 9.21 1.85 14.99
N GLN A 30 8.21 2.22 15.78
CA GLN A 30 7.47 3.48 15.68
C GLN A 30 8.11 4.56 16.57
N GLU A 31 7.66 5.80 16.45
CA GLU A 31 8.16 6.93 17.26
C GLU A 31 7.93 6.75 18.77
N ASP A 32 6.87 6.05 19.16
CA ASP A 32 6.54 5.71 20.54
C ASP A 32 7.28 4.48 21.09
N GLY A 33 8.15 3.88 20.26
CA GLY A 33 8.92 2.69 20.60
C GLY A 33 8.15 1.37 20.41
N SER A 34 6.89 1.40 20.00
CA SER A 34 6.16 0.18 19.63
C SER A 34 6.72 -0.41 18.33
N ILE A 35 6.58 -1.73 18.15
CA ILE A 35 7.09 -2.44 16.98
C ILE A 35 5.88 -2.99 16.23
N ILE A 36 5.51 -2.34 15.14
CA ILE A 36 4.21 -2.58 14.49
C ILE A 36 4.37 -2.70 12.98
N HIS A 37 3.56 -3.59 12.39
CA HIS A 37 3.19 -3.59 10.98
C HIS A 37 1.71 -3.23 10.85
N PHE A 38 1.41 -2.15 10.14
CA PHE A 38 0.04 -1.69 9.91
C PHE A 38 -0.47 -2.12 8.54
N ILE A 39 -1.72 -2.58 8.52
CA ILE A 39 -2.52 -2.73 7.31
C ILE A 39 -3.83 -1.97 7.54
N TYR A 40 -4.12 -1.04 6.66
CA TYR A 40 -5.35 -0.24 6.73
C TYR A 40 -6.39 -0.84 5.81
N GLU A 41 -7.54 -1.23 6.39
CA GLU A 41 -8.63 -1.89 5.68
C GLU A 41 -9.89 -1.00 5.58
N SER A 42 -9.85 0.21 6.15
CA SER A 42 -10.91 1.21 6.02
C SER A 42 -11.00 1.83 4.62
N ASP A 43 -12.05 2.58 4.35
CA ASP A 43 -12.29 3.30 3.10
C ASP A 43 -12.34 2.38 1.87
N GLY A 44 -13.05 1.25 1.99
CA GLY A 44 -13.18 0.26 0.93
C GLY A 44 -11.99 -0.68 0.78
N ARG A 45 -10.93 -0.54 1.56
CA ARG A 45 -9.75 -1.42 1.49
C ARG A 45 -10.05 -2.86 1.90
N LEU A 46 -10.93 -3.08 2.89
CA LEU A 46 -11.36 -4.42 3.26
C LEU A 46 -12.11 -5.10 2.11
N ILE A 47 -12.93 -4.36 1.37
CA ILE A 47 -13.59 -4.84 0.15
C ILE A 47 -12.53 -5.21 -0.90
N ASN A 48 -11.57 -4.32 -1.17
CA ASN A 48 -10.50 -4.61 -2.12
C ASN A 48 -9.67 -5.84 -1.70
N SER A 49 -9.38 -5.99 -0.41
CA SER A 49 -8.71 -7.17 0.12
C SER A 49 -9.53 -8.44 -0.07
N ALA A 50 -10.85 -8.39 0.19
CA ALA A 50 -11.76 -9.50 -0.05
C ALA A 50 -11.87 -9.88 -1.54
N GLN A 51 -11.87 -8.90 -2.44
CA GLN A 51 -11.86 -9.13 -3.87
C GLN A 51 -10.53 -9.74 -4.35
N ILE A 52 -9.39 -9.17 -3.95
CA ILE A 52 -8.07 -9.56 -4.45
C ILE A 52 -7.59 -10.87 -3.81
N ALA A 53 -7.59 -10.95 -2.48
CA ALA A 53 -7.10 -12.12 -1.76
C ALA A 53 -8.16 -13.21 -1.57
N GLY A 54 -9.43 -12.84 -1.52
CA GLY A 54 -10.57 -13.72 -1.28
C GLY A 54 -11.36 -14.10 -2.51
N ASN A 55 -11.08 -13.44 -3.64
CA ASN A 55 -11.80 -13.67 -4.90
C ASN A 55 -13.33 -13.52 -4.79
N ILE A 56 -13.78 -12.58 -3.94
CA ILE A 56 -15.20 -12.29 -3.75
C ILE A 56 -15.67 -11.34 -4.85
N GLU A 57 -16.65 -11.77 -5.65
CA GLU A 57 -17.28 -10.95 -6.71
C GLU A 57 -18.70 -10.51 -6.32
N ASN A 58 -19.31 -11.17 -5.34
CA ASN A 58 -20.67 -10.89 -4.91
C ASN A 58 -20.78 -9.52 -4.24
N LYS A 59 -21.40 -8.55 -4.92
CA LYS A 59 -21.54 -7.17 -4.43
C LYS A 59 -22.37 -7.04 -3.16
N GLU A 60 -23.34 -7.94 -2.93
CA GLU A 60 -24.15 -7.92 -1.71
C GLU A 60 -23.31 -8.36 -0.51
N GLU A 61 -22.48 -9.38 -0.66
CA GLU A 61 -21.56 -9.83 0.39
C GLU A 61 -20.45 -8.80 0.66
N LEU A 62 -19.88 -8.20 -0.40
CA LEU A 62 -18.89 -7.12 -0.26
C LEU A 62 -19.47 -5.92 0.49
N GLY A 63 -20.72 -5.54 0.21
CA GLY A 63 -21.42 -4.47 0.92
C GLY A 63 -21.60 -4.72 2.42
N LEU A 64 -21.63 -5.99 2.85
CA LEU A 64 -21.68 -6.33 4.28
C LEU A 64 -20.36 -5.99 5.01
N LEU A 65 -19.26 -5.87 4.30
CA LEU A 65 -17.96 -5.51 4.89
C LEU A 65 -17.84 -4.01 5.18
N GLU A 66 -18.76 -3.18 4.70
CA GLU A 66 -18.72 -1.72 4.89
C GLU A 66 -19.23 -1.27 6.26
N THR A 67 -19.98 -2.11 6.96
CA THR A 67 -20.57 -1.75 8.25
C THR A 67 -20.28 -2.81 9.32
N VAL A 68 -20.30 -2.41 10.59
CA VAL A 68 -20.12 -3.35 11.71
C VAL A 68 -21.25 -4.35 11.80
N GLU A 69 -22.49 -3.93 11.53
CA GLU A 69 -23.65 -4.83 11.48
C GLU A 69 -23.52 -5.85 10.35
N GLY A 70 -23.15 -5.40 9.15
CA GLY A 70 -22.93 -6.26 8.00
C GLY A 70 -21.79 -7.23 8.24
N PHE A 71 -20.65 -6.73 8.73
CA PHE A 71 -19.51 -7.56 9.11
C PHE A 71 -19.90 -8.65 10.11
N GLY A 72 -20.62 -8.31 11.16
CA GLY A 72 -21.11 -9.27 12.15
C GLY A 72 -22.16 -10.27 11.61
N ARG A 73 -22.88 -9.93 10.54
CA ARG A 73 -23.79 -10.85 9.84
C ARG A 73 -23.03 -11.83 8.95
N LEU A 74 -22.02 -11.36 8.23
CA LEU A 74 -21.23 -12.15 7.30
C LEU A 74 -20.21 -13.03 8.03
N VAL A 75 -19.45 -12.46 8.96
CA VAL A 75 -18.30 -13.09 9.58
C VAL A 75 -18.63 -13.73 10.91
N HIS A 76 -18.26 -15.00 11.06
CA HIS A 76 -18.35 -15.77 12.31
C HIS A 76 -17.09 -15.62 13.16
N SER A 77 -15.94 -15.77 12.54
CA SER A 77 -14.63 -15.72 13.21
C SER A 77 -13.53 -15.31 12.24
N ILE A 78 -12.45 -14.78 12.78
CA ILE A 78 -11.26 -14.40 12.04
C ILE A 78 -10.16 -15.41 12.37
N GLY A 79 -9.63 -16.10 11.35
CA GLY A 79 -8.47 -16.97 11.48
C GLY A 79 -7.21 -16.21 11.10
N VAL A 80 -6.18 -16.28 11.96
CA VAL A 80 -4.90 -15.60 11.71
C VAL A 80 -3.77 -16.57 11.90
N SER A 81 -2.84 -16.60 10.96
CA SER A 81 -1.57 -17.33 11.07
C SER A 81 -0.40 -16.43 10.70
N VAL A 82 0.72 -16.61 11.39
CA VAL A 82 1.98 -15.92 11.09
C VAL A 82 3.12 -16.93 11.18
N GLU A 83 3.96 -16.96 10.16
CA GLU A 83 5.18 -17.74 10.12
C GLU A 83 6.39 -16.80 10.08
N THR A 84 7.34 -16.98 10.98
CA THR A 84 8.60 -16.22 11.04
C THR A 84 9.79 -17.17 11.18
N ASP A 85 10.99 -16.68 10.90
CA ASP A 85 12.22 -17.47 11.08
C ASP A 85 12.40 -17.92 12.55
N ASN A 86 11.94 -17.11 13.51
CA ASN A 86 11.86 -17.47 14.91
C ASN A 86 10.46 -17.95 15.28
N GLN A 87 10.21 -19.24 15.23
CA GLN A 87 8.90 -19.82 15.55
C GLN A 87 8.34 -19.48 16.96
N ASN A 88 9.19 -19.01 17.88
CA ASN A 88 8.80 -18.60 19.22
C ASN A 88 8.51 -17.09 19.33
N GLU A 89 8.63 -16.33 18.24
CA GLU A 89 8.30 -14.91 18.24
C GLU A 89 6.84 -14.69 18.65
N GLN A 90 6.65 -13.78 19.61
CA GLN A 90 5.32 -13.46 20.11
C GLN A 90 4.76 -12.24 19.37
N ILE A 91 3.60 -12.41 18.79
CA ILE A 91 2.96 -11.40 17.96
C ILE A 91 1.52 -11.22 18.45
N GLU A 92 1.06 -9.99 18.63
CA GLU A 92 -0.36 -9.71 18.85
C GLU A 92 -0.98 -9.20 17.55
N PHE A 93 -1.99 -9.91 17.07
CA PHE A 93 -2.82 -9.43 15.96
C PHE A 93 -3.99 -8.62 16.54
N VAL A 94 -4.27 -7.48 15.90
CA VAL A 94 -5.40 -6.61 16.25
C VAL A 94 -6.18 -6.26 15.00
N PHE A 95 -7.48 -6.57 15.00
CA PHE A 95 -8.44 -6.06 14.03
C PHE A 95 -9.30 -5.02 14.75
N GLN A 96 -9.16 -3.77 14.36
CA GLN A 96 -9.79 -2.64 15.03
C GLN A 96 -11.04 -2.19 14.26
N MET A 97 -12.16 -2.06 14.96
CA MET A 97 -13.29 -1.28 14.47
C MET A 97 -13.01 0.20 14.71
N TYR A 98 -13.38 1.07 13.78
CA TYR A 98 -13.32 2.49 14.01
C TYR A 98 -14.53 2.95 14.84
N GLY A 99 -14.33 4.00 15.62
CA GLY A 99 -15.38 4.62 16.42
C GLY A 99 -16.03 5.78 15.69
N LYS A 100 -17.33 6.00 15.95
CA LYS A 100 -18.11 7.13 15.42
C LYS A 100 -17.65 8.47 16.00
N GLN A 101 -17.28 8.48 17.29
CA GLN A 101 -16.88 9.70 18.01
C GLN A 101 -15.38 9.88 18.06
N ASP A 102 -14.66 8.78 18.32
CA ASP A 102 -13.21 8.72 18.29
C ASP A 102 -12.77 7.63 17.34
N LEU A 103 -12.25 8.03 16.18
CA LEU A 103 -11.90 7.13 15.09
C LEU A 103 -11.00 5.98 15.54
N TYR A 104 -10.01 6.26 16.36
CA TYR A 104 -9.00 5.28 16.77
C TYR A 104 -9.18 4.73 18.18
N GLY A 105 -9.91 5.40 19.03
CA GLY A 105 -10.08 5.03 20.45
C GLY A 105 -11.46 4.48 20.81
N GLY A 106 -12.50 4.81 20.02
CA GLY A 106 -13.89 4.51 20.38
C GLY A 106 -14.38 3.11 20.02
N GLY A 107 -13.76 2.45 19.05
CA GLY A 107 -14.23 1.19 18.51
C GLY A 107 -13.66 -0.06 19.20
N THR A 108 -14.33 -1.19 18.95
CA THR A 108 -13.94 -2.50 19.49
C THR A 108 -12.66 -3.00 18.84
N ASN A 109 -11.72 -3.50 19.65
CA ASN A 109 -10.50 -4.15 19.18
C ASN A 109 -10.61 -5.67 19.35
N LEU A 110 -10.60 -6.39 18.24
CA LEU A 110 -10.56 -7.85 18.20
C LEU A 110 -9.10 -8.29 18.21
N LYS A 111 -8.68 -9.09 19.21
CA LYS A 111 -7.26 -9.38 19.43
C LYS A 111 -7.00 -10.86 19.61
N VAL A 112 -5.85 -11.33 19.12
CA VAL A 112 -5.34 -12.66 19.40
C VAL A 112 -3.81 -12.65 19.50
N LYS A 113 -3.28 -13.43 20.44
CA LYS A 113 -1.85 -13.68 20.56
C LYS A 113 -1.46 -14.85 19.67
N LEU A 114 -0.40 -14.65 18.90
CA LEU A 114 0.16 -15.60 17.95
C LEU A 114 1.60 -15.92 18.35
N THR A 115 2.07 -17.05 17.87
CA THR A 115 3.50 -17.36 17.78
C THR A 115 3.88 -17.46 16.30
N GLY A 116 5.15 -17.22 15.98
CA GLY A 116 5.69 -17.30 14.62
C GLY A 116 5.75 -18.72 14.04
N ASP A 117 4.89 -19.62 14.50
CA ASP A 117 4.87 -21.06 14.20
C ASP A 117 4.04 -21.46 12.97
N GLY A 118 3.40 -20.47 12.32
CA GLY A 118 2.50 -20.69 11.18
C GLY A 118 1.13 -21.28 11.54
N MET A 119 0.90 -21.62 12.82
CA MET A 119 -0.37 -22.22 13.24
C MET A 119 -1.49 -21.19 13.36
N GLU A 120 -2.64 -21.49 12.75
CA GLU A 120 -3.80 -20.60 12.83
C GLU A 120 -4.35 -20.50 14.26
N ARG A 121 -4.66 -19.26 14.65
CA ARG A 121 -5.43 -18.93 15.87
C ARG A 121 -6.71 -18.19 15.45
N LYS A 122 -7.82 -18.46 16.18
CA LYS A 122 -9.12 -17.89 15.84
C LYS A 122 -9.59 -16.85 16.86
N ILE A 123 -10.15 -15.77 16.33
CA ILE A 123 -10.92 -14.77 17.07
C ILE A 123 -12.39 -15.05 16.77
N TYR A 124 -13.17 -15.41 17.80
CA TYR A 124 -14.62 -15.56 17.66
C TYR A 124 -15.29 -14.23 17.94
N LEU A 125 -16.04 -13.69 16.98
CA LEU A 125 -16.71 -12.40 17.14
C LEU A 125 -17.68 -12.39 18.32
N SER A 126 -18.26 -13.56 18.66
CA SER A 126 -19.14 -13.74 19.81
C SER A 126 -18.47 -13.57 21.17
N ASP A 127 -17.15 -13.60 21.25
CA ASP A 127 -16.40 -13.40 22.51
C ASP A 127 -16.27 -11.94 22.91
N TYR A 128 -16.60 -11.03 22.02
CA TYR A 128 -16.39 -9.61 22.23
C TYR A 128 -17.67 -8.86 22.56
N LYS A 129 -17.52 -7.91 23.45
CA LYS A 129 -18.60 -6.97 23.77
C LYS A 129 -18.44 -5.75 22.83
N TRP A 130 -19.31 -5.70 21.85
CA TRP A 130 -19.36 -4.61 20.88
C TRP A 130 -19.86 -3.32 21.51
N THR A 131 -19.31 -2.18 21.13
CA THR A 131 -19.70 -0.87 21.63
C THR A 131 -20.75 -0.20 20.72
N PRO A 132 -21.61 0.67 21.26
CA PRO A 132 -22.49 1.49 20.41
C PRO A 132 -21.72 2.47 19.51
N ASP A 133 -20.46 2.75 19.85
CA ASP A 133 -19.57 3.61 19.11
C ASP A 133 -18.94 2.96 17.87
N ASP A 134 -19.02 1.63 17.74
CA ASP A 134 -18.51 0.92 16.56
C ASP A 134 -19.19 1.46 15.28
N ASP A 135 -18.37 1.79 14.27
CA ASP A 135 -18.82 2.36 12.99
C ASP A 135 -18.52 1.41 11.82
N ILE A 136 -17.27 1.29 11.44
CA ILE A 136 -16.82 0.47 10.30
C ILE A 136 -15.65 -0.42 10.70
N PRO A 137 -15.44 -1.54 9.99
CA PRO A 137 -14.16 -2.25 10.04
C PRO A 137 -13.03 -1.29 9.68
N GLY A 138 -12.06 -1.16 10.58
CA GLY A 138 -11.01 -0.15 10.47
C GLY A 138 -9.68 -0.71 9.99
N GLN A 139 -8.71 -0.78 10.87
CA GLN A 139 -7.35 -1.22 10.53
C GLN A 139 -6.99 -2.57 11.14
N ILE A 140 -6.07 -3.25 10.47
CA ILE A 140 -5.38 -4.43 10.98
C ILE A 140 -3.96 -4.03 11.36
N LYS A 141 -3.46 -4.57 12.47
CA LYS A 141 -2.05 -4.43 12.85
C LYS A 141 -1.50 -5.69 13.50
N PHE A 142 -0.21 -5.90 13.25
CA PHE A 142 0.60 -6.92 13.91
C PHE A 142 1.59 -6.19 14.82
N ILE A 143 1.58 -6.53 16.11
CA ILE A 143 2.45 -5.94 17.14
C ILE A 143 3.48 -7.00 17.50
N PHE A 144 4.75 -6.69 17.33
CA PHE A 144 5.87 -7.57 17.56
C PHE A 144 6.55 -7.25 18.89
N ASN A 145 7.22 -8.23 19.48
CA ASN A 145 8.08 -8.01 20.65
C ASN A 145 9.51 -7.66 20.24
N THR A 146 9.93 -8.08 19.05
CA THR A 146 11.30 -7.89 18.54
C THR A 146 11.28 -7.05 17.27
N PRO A 147 12.16 -6.03 17.13
CA PRO A 147 12.27 -5.26 15.89
C PRO A 147 12.89 -6.06 14.77
N ASP A 148 12.65 -5.59 13.54
CA ASP A 148 13.24 -6.11 12.31
C ASP A 148 12.90 -7.58 11.99
N ILE A 149 11.90 -8.13 12.66
CA ILE A 149 11.38 -9.47 12.34
C ILE A 149 10.55 -9.39 11.07
N MET A 150 10.86 -10.29 10.14
CA MET A 150 10.02 -10.56 8.97
C MET A 150 9.20 -11.83 9.19
N GLY A 151 7.99 -11.84 8.63
CA GLY A 151 7.14 -13.02 8.64
C GLY A 151 6.19 -13.02 7.46
N LYS A 152 5.54 -14.17 7.25
CA LYS A 152 4.41 -14.31 6.33
C LYS A 152 3.14 -14.48 7.14
N ALA A 153 2.11 -13.70 6.80
CA ALA A 153 0.84 -13.70 7.52
C ALA A 153 -0.31 -14.00 6.57
N SER A 154 -1.28 -14.74 7.08
CA SER A 154 -2.56 -14.96 6.42
C SER A 154 -3.71 -14.65 7.37
N VAL A 155 -4.75 -13.99 6.85
CA VAL A 155 -5.98 -13.65 7.58
C VAL A 155 -7.17 -14.16 6.79
N ARG A 156 -8.00 -14.99 7.44
CA ARG A 156 -9.22 -15.58 6.88
C ARG A 156 -10.45 -15.05 7.62
N LEU A 157 -11.49 -14.74 6.88
CA LEU A 157 -12.81 -14.48 7.43
C LEU A 157 -13.66 -15.71 7.25
N TYR A 158 -13.97 -16.40 8.35
CA TYR A 158 -14.88 -17.56 8.37
C TYR A 158 -16.33 -17.08 8.42
N LEU A 159 -17.16 -17.63 7.56
CA LEU A 159 -18.50 -17.12 7.32
C LEU A 159 -19.54 -17.74 8.25
N ASN A 160 -20.58 -16.97 8.51
CA ASN A 160 -21.81 -17.46 9.15
C ASN A 160 -22.60 -18.37 8.19
N ASP A 161 -23.60 -19.04 8.73
CA ASP A 161 -24.47 -19.92 7.96
C ASP A 161 -25.25 -19.14 6.90
N GLY A 162 -25.36 -19.70 5.73
CA GLY A 162 -26.09 -19.12 4.60
C GLY A 162 -25.23 -18.30 3.65
N TYR A 163 -23.94 -18.21 3.91
CA TYR A 163 -22.96 -17.61 3.01
C TYR A 163 -22.01 -18.65 2.44
N GLU A 164 -21.59 -18.42 1.22
CA GLU A 164 -20.63 -19.27 0.50
C GLU A 164 -19.39 -18.46 0.15
N ALA A 165 -18.23 -19.11 0.16
CA ALA A 165 -17.00 -18.51 -0.32
C ALA A 165 -16.65 -19.10 -1.69
N PRO A 166 -16.04 -18.31 -2.60
CA PRO A 166 -15.52 -18.83 -3.85
C PRO A 166 -14.39 -19.83 -3.59
N ALA A 167 -14.08 -20.63 -4.60
CA ALA A 167 -12.92 -21.51 -4.54
C ALA A 167 -11.63 -20.68 -4.40
N ASP A 168 -10.70 -21.15 -3.57
CA ASP A 168 -9.38 -20.55 -3.45
C ASP A 168 -8.65 -20.69 -4.80
N ILE A 169 -8.12 -19.57 -5.32
CA ILE A 169 -7.35 -19.57 -6.55
C ILE A 169 -5.87 -19.79 -6.18
N GLU A 170 -5.26 -20.80 -6.78
CA GLU A 170 -3.81 -20.97 -6.70
C GLU A 170 -3.14 -19.85 -7.49
N GLU A 171 -2.30 -19.06 -6.82
CA GLU A 171 -1.48 -18.06 -7.49
C GLU A 171 -0.46 -18.76 -8.39
N THR A 172 -0.49 -18.44 -9.68
CA THR A 172 0.53 -18.87 -10.62
C THR A 172 1.65 -17.83 -10.68
N GLU A 173 2.90 -18.29 -10.67
CA GLU A 173 4.04 -17.39 -10.87
C GLU A 173 3.90 -16.68 -12.22
N VAL A 174 4.04 -15.35 -12.21
CA VAL A 174 4.02 -14.54 -13.43
C VAL A 174 5.36 -14.65 -14.13
N ASP A 175 5.38 -15.18 -15.34
CA ASP A 175 6.58 -15.12 -16.19
C ASP A 175 6.78 -13.70 -16.73
N MET A 176 7.66 -12.95 -16.06
CA MET A 176 8.00 -11.58 -16.43
C MET A 176 8.73 -11.44 -17.78
N ASN A 177 9.08 -12.56 -18.43
CA ASN A 177 9.68 -12.56 -19.76
C ASN A 177 8.67 -13.00 -20.84
N SER A 178 7.44 -13.34 -20.48
CA SER A 178 6.42 -13.70 -21.45
C SER A 178 6.06 -12.51 -22.36
N ASP A 179 5.62 -12.80 -23.57
CA ASP A 179 5.18 -11.76 -24.53
C ASP A 179 3.97 -10.99 -23.99
N GLU A 180 3.07 -11.66 -23.26
CA GLU A 180 1.90 -11.09 -22.62
C GLU A 180 2.31 -10.07 -21.54
N TYR A 181 3.25 -10.44 -20.66
CA TYR A 181 3.75 -9.53 -19.62
C TYR A 181 4.48 -8.32 -20.24
N CYS A 182 5.36 -8.56 -21.21
CA CYS A 182 6.07 -7.50 -21.91
C CYS A 182 5.10 -6.56 -22.67
N SER A 183 4.05 -7.09 -23.27
CA SER A 183 2.98 -6.31 -23.91
C SER A 183 2.24 -5.46 -22.89
N MET A 184 1.83 -6.05 -21.77
CA MET A 184 1.16 -5.33 -20.66
C MET A 184 2.03 -4.16 -20.17
N ILE A 185 3.32 -4.40 -19.91
CA ILE A 185 4.24 -3.35 -19.47
C ILE A 185 4.39 -2.24 -20.54
N SER A 186 4.42 -2.59 -21.83
CA SER A 186 4.51 -1.59 -22.89
C SER A 186 3.30 -0.67 -22.96
N HIS A 187 2.11 -1.18 -22.64
CA HIS A 187 0.88 -0.38 -22.56
C HIS A 187 0.85 0.57 -21.36
N SER A 188 1.68 0.36 -20.33
CA SER A 188 1.79 1.27 -19.20
C SER A 188 2.45 2.61 -19.57
N LEU A 189 3.14 2.69 -20.71
CA LEU A 189 3.73 3.94 -21.20
C LEU A 189 2.66 4.78 -21.89
N MET A 190 2.06 5.71 -21.14
CA MET A 190 1.01 6.58 -21.67
C MET A 190 1.54 7.62 -22.69
N ASN A 191 2.69 8.22 -22.40
CA ASN A 191 3.37 9.16 -23.28
C ASN A 191 4.88 9.03 -23.08
N MET A 192 5.63 8.99 -24.18
CA MET A 192 7.09 8.96 -24.13
C MET A 192 7.68 10.34 -23.80
N GLY A 193 6.99 11.40 -24.15
CA GLY A 193 7.43 12.76 -23.98
C GLY A 193 8.79 13.07 -24.59
N ASN A 194 9.36 14.19 -24.20
CA ASN A 194 10.71 14.60 -24.61
C ASN A 194 11.78 13.91 -23.78
N VAL A 195 12.34 12.84 -24.30
CA VAL A 195 13.35 12.01 -23.61
C VAL A 195 14.76 12.63 -23.54
N TYR A 196 14.96 13.84 -24.05
CA TYR A 196 16.30 14.43 -24.13
C TYR A 196 17.01 14.55 -22.76
N ARG A 197 16.29 15.01 -21.73
CA ARG A 197 16.84 15.17 -20.38
C ARG A 197 17.13 13.83 -19.72
N ILE A 198 16.27 12.82 -19.93
CA ILE A 198 16.50 11.45 -19.43
C ILE A 198 17.75 10.86 -20.08
N ARG A 199 17.90 11.00 -21.41
CA ARG A 199 19.11 10.53 -22.11
C ARG A 199 20.38 11.17 -21.56
N LYS A 200 20.37 12.49 -21.31
CA LYS A 200 21.49 13.19 -20.68
C LYS A 200 21.83 12.65 -19.31
N ALA A 201 20.84 12.37 -18.46
CA ALA A 201 21.06 11.78 -17.14
C ALA A 201 21.69 10.37 -17.28
N ILE A 202 21.22 9.55 -18.20
CA ILE A 202 21.79 8.22 -18.49
C ILE A 202 23.24 8.34 -18.97
N GLU A 203 23.54 9.25 -19.91
CA GLU A 203 24.90 9.49 -20.43
C GLU A 203 25.85 9.97 -19.29
N LYS A 204 25.36 10.88 -18.45
CA LYS A 204 26.06 11.37 -17.25
C LYS A 204 26.39 10.19 -16.31
N THR A 205 25.43 9.29 -16.07
CA THR A 205 25.61 8.09 -15.25
C THR A 205 26.67 7.16 -15.83
N ARG A 206 26.55 6.84 -17.14
CA ARG A 206 27.52 5.96 -17.84
C ARG A 206 28.92 6.55 -17.87
N ALA A 207 29.05 7.86 -17.89
CA ALA A 207 30.33 8.56 -17.79
C ALA A 207 30.95 8.54 -16.37
N GLY A 208 30.28 7.90 -15.41
CA GLY A 208 30.73 7.78 -14.02
C GLY A 208 30.59 9.07 -13.22
N LYS A 209 29.84 10.05 -13.71
CA LYS A 209 29.50 11.27 -12.98
C LYS A 209 28.32 11.00 -12.04
N GLU A 210 28.32 11.67 -10.90
CA GLU A 210 27.22 11.56 -9.93
C GLU A 210 25.90 12.00 -10.54
N VAL A 211 24.85 11.18 -10.37
CA VAL A 211 23.49 11.44 -10.80
C VAL A 211 22.55 11.22 -9.61
N THR A 212 21.59 12.11 -9.43
CA THR A 212 20.61 12.02 -8.34
C THR A 212 19.21 11.76 -8.90
N LEU A 213 18.58 10.67 -8.45
CA LEU A 213 17.18 10.35 -8.69
C LEU A 213 16.36 10.75 -7.46
N ALA A 214 15.37 11.60 -7.65
CA ALA A 214 14.44 12.01 -6.61
C ALA A 214 13.02 11.54 -6.92
N TYR A 215 12.32 11.10 -5.88
CA TYR A 215 10.94 10.64 -5.93
C TYR A 215 10.13 11.47 -4.95
N ILE A 216 9.11 12.16 -5.44
CA ILE A 216 8.18 12.91 -4.60
C ILE A 216 6.75 12.45 -4.85
N GLY A 217 6.01 12.22 -3.76
CA GLY A 217 4.64 11.68 -3.87
C GLY A 217 3.98 11.45 -2.53
N GLY A 218 2.86 10.76 -2.59
CA GLY A 218 2.06 10.37 -1.45
C GLY A 218 2.54 9.08 -0.76
N SER A 219 1.57 8.29 -0.27
CA SER A 219 1.85 7.02 0.43
C SER A 219 2.51 5.96 -0.46
N ILE A 220 2.19 5.92 -1.74
CA ILE A 220 2.81 4.97 -2.68
C ILE A 220 4.30 5.26 -2.84
N THR A 221 4.67 6.53 -2.96
CA THR A 221 6.08 6.94 -2.98
C THR A 221 6.77 6.75 -1.63
N GLN A 222 6.06 6.92 -0.52
CA GLN A 222 6.56 6.56 0.81
C GLN A 222 6.87 5.06 0.90
N GLY A 223 6.06 4.23 0.24
CA GLY A 223 6.20 2.79 0.15
C GLY A 223 5.09 2.00 0.84
N ALA A 224 3.89 2.58 0.96
CA ALA A 224 2.75 1.86 1.52
C ALA A 224 2.51 0.55 0.77
N GLY A 225 2.30 -0.53 1.51
CA GLY A 225 2.15 -1.88 0.98
C GLY A 225 3.46 -2.63 0.70
N ALA A 226 4.61 -1.94 0.73
CA ALA A 226 5.91 -2.59 0.59
C ALA A 226 6.48 -3.03 1.95
N THR A 227 7.10 -4.19 2.00
CA THR A 227 7.68 -4.76 3.23
C THR A 227 9.08 -5.32 2.96
N PRO A 228 10.15 -4.73 3.53
CA PRO A 228 10.21 -3.46 4.27
C PRO A 228 9.94 -2.21 3.41
N ILE A 229 9.30 -1.21 4.00
CA ILE A 229 8.83 0.01 3.32
C ILE A 229 9.95 0.80 2.60
N ASN A 230 11.18 0.72 3.08
CA ASN A 230 12.28 1.52 2.53
C ASN A 230 13.04 0.83 1.40
N THR A 231 12.98 -0.51 1.30
CA THR A 231 13.78 -1.31 0.37
C THR A 231 12.96 -2.06 -0.67
N GLU A 232 11.66 -2.26 -0.39
CA GLU A 232 10.77 -2.99 -1.29
C GLU A 232 9.81 -2.08 -2.07
N CYS A 233 9.75 -0.76 -1.74
CA CYS A 233 8.92 0.18 -2.46
C CYS A 233 9.40 0.42 -3.90
N TYR A 234 8.48 0.81 -4.78
CA TYR A 234 8.78 1.05 -6.20
C TYR A 234 9.91 2.07 -6.40
N ALA A 235 9.96 3.10 -5.58
CA ALA A 235 10.97 4.17 -5.69
C ALA A 235 12.37 3.61 -5.48
N TYR A 236 12.58 2.78 -4.46
CA TYR A 236 13.88 2.17 -4.20
C TYR A 236 14.23 1.10 -5.25
N LYS A 237 13.28 0.25 -5.64
CA LYS A 237 13.48 -0.78 -6.67
C LYS A 237 13.82 -0.18 -8.03
N SER A 238 13.13 0.87 -8.44
CA SER A 238 13.43 1.55 -9.72
C SER A 238 14.78 2.29 -9.68
N TYR A 239 15.14 2.90 -8.54
CA TYR A 239 16.48 3.44 -8.33
C TYR A 239 17.56 2.36 -8.46
N GLN A 240 17.40 1.21 -7.80
CA GLN A 240 18.35 0.10 -7.89
C GLN A 240 18.47 -0.42 -9.32
N LEU A 241 17.32 -0.56 -10.03
CA LEU A 241 17.31 -0.98 -11.42
C LEU A 241 18.05 0.00 -12.32
N PHE A 242 17.82 1.31 -12.14
CA PHE A 242 18.54 2.34 -12.88
C PHE A 242 20.03 2.28 -12.62
N GLN A 243 20.46 2.19 -11.36
CA GLN A 243 21.85 2.05 -10.97
C GLN A 243 22.48 0.82 -11.58
N ARG A 244 21.85 -0.36 -11.44
CA ARG A 244 22.35 -1.63 -12.00
C ARG A 244 22.47 -1.59 -13.52
N ARG A 245 21.55 -0.92 -14.21
CA ARG A 245 21.51 -0.89 -15.68
C ARG A 245 22.46 0.15 -16.30
N PHE A 246 22.69 1.26 -15.66
CA PHE A 246 23.39 2.40 -16.25
C PHE A 246 24.67 2.81 -15.53
N SER A 247 24.89 2.40 -14.28
CA SER A 247 26.06 2.80 -13.50
C SER A 247 27.07 1.65 -13.39
N ALA A 248 28.32 1.95 -13.77
CA ALA A 248 29.44 1.04 -13.53
C ALA A 248 30.17 1.30 -12.19
N LYS A 249 29.86 2.41 -11.49
CA LYS A 249 30.65 2.92 -10.35
C LYS A 249 29.79 3.21 -9.11
N ASN A 250 28.54 2.76 -9.07
CA ASN A 250 27.58 3.10 -7.99
C ASN A 250 27.48 4.62 -7.74
N ASN A 251 27.46 5.40 -8.83
CA ASN A 251 27.47 6.87 -8.81
C ASN A 251 26.06 7.47 -8.87
N VAL A 252 25.03 6.72 -8.46
CA VAL A 252 23.64 7.20 -8.42
C VAL A 252 23.22 7.45 -6.96
N LYS A 253 22.71 8.64 -6.68
CA LYS A 253 22.11 9.00 -5.39
C LYS A 253 20.60 8.85 -5.44
N PHE A 254 20.02 8.58 -4.29
CA PHE A 254 18.59 8.35 -4.10
C PHE A 254 18.01 9.34 -3.10
N ILE A 255 16.92 10.01 -3.49
CA ILE A 255 16.10 10.85 -2.60
C ILE A 255 14.67 10.34 -2.64
N LYS A 256 14.14 9.97 -1.48
CA LYS A 256 12.74 9.56 -1.31
C LYS A 256 12.01 10.59 -0.47
N ALA A 257 11.08 11.31 -1.09
CA ALA A 257 10.27 12.36 -0.50
C ALA A 257 8.77 12.00 -0.58
N GLY A 258 8.42 10.77 -0.22
CA GLY A 258 7.04 10.29 -0.08
C GLY A 258 6.51 10.59 1.32
N VAL A 259 5.29 11.15 1.42
CA VAL A 259 4.57 11.38 2.69
C VAL A 259 3.13 10.91 2.53
N GLY A 260 2.73 9.92 3.33
CA GLY A 260 1.39 9.31 3.26
C GLY A 260 0.26 10.30 3.47
N GLY A 261 -0.85 10.11 2.74
CA GLY A 261 -2.05 10.94 2.87
C GLY A 261 -1.93 12.37 2.34
N THR A 262 -0.86 12.72 1.61
CA THR A 262 -0.63 14.11 1.19
C THR A 262 -0.81 14.29 -0.31
N PRO A 263 -1.63 15.28 -0.74
CA PRO A 263 -1.80 15.63 -2.15
C PRO A 263 -0.64 16.46 -2.70
N SER A 264 -0.68 16.74 -4.00
CA SER A 264 0.34 17.53 -4.71
C SER A 264 0.46 18.97 -4.20
N GLU A 265 -0.59 19.54 -3.60
CA GLU A 265 -0.53 20.84 -2.90
C GLU A 265 0.59 20.86 -1.86
N LEU A 266 0.58 19.88 -0.96
CA LEU A 266 1.64 19.76 0.04
C LEU A 266 2.97 19.35 -0.60
N GLY A 267 2.92 18.53 -1.65
CA GLY A 267 4.10 18.18 -2.45
C GLY A 267 4.82 19.40 -3.01
N MET A 268 4.08 20.35 -3.58
CA MET A 268 4.60 21.60 -4.13
C MET A 268 5.26 22.48 -3.04
N ILE A 269 4.61 22.60 -1.87
CA ILE A 269 5.09 23.39 -0.75
C ILE A 269 6.39 22.81 -0.17
N ARG A 270 6.45 21.50 0.03
CA ARG A 270 7.58 20.82 0.69
C ARG A 270 8.74 20.45 -0.25
N PHE A 271 8.60 20.67 -1.57
CA PHE A 271 9.58 20.25 -2.56
C PHE A 271 11.01 20.72 -2.25
N ASP A 272 11.18 22.01 -1.93
CA ASP A 272 12.50 22.58 -1.64
C ASP A 272 13.11 21.96 -0.38
N ARG A 273 12.30 21.76 0.66
CA ARG A 273 12.75 21.18 1.92
C ARG A 273 13.13 19.69 1.77
N ASP A 274 12.34 18.91 1.02
CA ASP A 274 12.45 17.45 1.02
C ASP A 274 13.31 16.93 -0.14
N VAL A 275 13.35 17.65 -1.27
CA VAL A 275 14.07 17.24 -2.48
C VAL A 275 15.35 18.06 -2.71
N LEU A 276 15.33 19.37 -2.44
CA LEU A 276 16.48 20.26 -2.69
C LEU A 276 17.30 20.57 -1.44
N ARG A 277 16.97 19.97 -0.29
CA ARG A 277 17.72 20.18 0.96
C ARG A 277 19.21 19.95 0.75
N ASP A 278 20.03 20.67 1.50
CA ASP A 278 21.49 20.55 1.48
C ASP A 278 22.12 20.80 0.10
N GLY A 279 21.44 21.58 -0.76
CA GLY A 279 21.91 21.92 -2.09
C GLY A 279 21.82 20.78 -3.10
N GLN A 280 20.99 19.77 -2.86
CA GLN A 280 20.76 18.66 -3.80
C GLN A 280 20.23 19.16 -5.14
N GLN A 281 20.76 18.59 -6.21
CA GLN A 281 20.38 18.91 -7.59
C GLN A 281 19.98 17.62 -8.32
N PRO A 282 18.72 17.15 -8.18
CA PRO A 282 18.29 15.93 -8.86
C PRO A 282 18.37 16.06 -10.37
N ASP A 283 18.89 15.02 -11.03
CA ASP A 283 18.93 14.91 -12.49
C ASP A 283 17.62 14.35 -13.07
N ILE A 284 16.94 13.51 -12.28
CA ILE A 284 15.63 12.96 -12.62
C ILE A 284 14.71 13.13 -11.41
N VAL A 285 13.50 13.62 -11.62
CA VAL A 285 12.45 13.72 -10.60
C VAL A 285 11.23 12.92 -11.06
N VAL A 286 10.84 11.95 -10.25
CA VAL A 286 9.59 11.18 -10.42
C VAL A 286 8.53 11.81 -9.53
N ILE A 287 7.38 12.16 -10.11
CA ILE A 287 6.24 12.80 -9.43
C ILE A 287 5.06 11.85 -9.43
N GLU A 288 4.59 11.46 -8.22
CA GLU A 288 3.47 10.52 -8.04
C GLU A 288 2.50 11.08 -6.99
N PHE A 289 1.32 11.52 -7.42
CA PHE A 289 0.22 11.96 -6.56
C PHE A 289 -1.14 11.45 -7.06
N ALA A 290 -1.14 10.52 -8.00
CA ALA A 290 -2.34 10.06 -8.69
C ALA A 290 -3.38 9.38 -7.78
N VAL A 291 -3.04 9.09 -6.51
CA VAL A 291 -3.98 8.58 -5.52
C VAL A 291 -4.47 9.72 -4.62
N ASN A 292 -3.54 10.47 -4.05
CA ASN A 292 -3.88 11.47 -3.03
C ASN A 292 -4.52 12.75 -3.60
N ASP A 293 -4.35 13.02 -4.90
CA ASP A 293 -4.95 14.19 -5.57
C ASP A 293 -6.46 14.06 -5.82
N GLU A 294 -7.09 12.98 -5.38
CA GLU A 294 -8.55 12.94 -5.27
C GLU A 294 -9.04 14.04 -4.32
N GLY A 295 -8.37 14.21 -3.19
CA GLY A 295 -8.63 15.26 -2.21
C GLY A 295 -8.02 16.62 -2.52
N ASP A 296 -7.31 16.80 -3.65
CA ASP A 296 -6.77 18.10 -4.07
C ASP A 296 -7.88 19.08 -4.45
N GLU A 297 -8.02 20.16 -3.65
CA GLU A 297 -9.02 21.20 -3.90
C GLU A 297 -8.72 22.02 -5.15
N THR A 298 -7.46 22.09 -5.57
CA THR A 298 -7.03 22.84 -6.77
C THR A 298 -7.28 22.09 -8.09
N LYS A 299 -7.76 20.85 -8.00
CA LYS A 299 -8.13 20.00 -9.16
C LYS A 299 -7.02 19.82 -10.19
N GLY A 300 -5.76 19.79 -9.72
CA GLY A 300 -4.57 19.58 -10.53
C GLY A 300 -3.70 20.82 -10.75
N ASP A 301 -4.13 22.01 -10.34
CA ASP A 301 -3.33 23.25 -10.50
C ASP A 301 -2.01 23.18 -9.69
N CYS A 302 -2.07 22.64 -8.47
CA CYS A 302 -0.87 22.45 -7.66
C CYS A 302 0.04 21.35 -8.22
N TYR A 303 -0.52 20.30 -8.82
CA TYR A 303 0.24 19.29 -9.53
C TYR A 303 1.00 19.91 -10.71
N GLU A 304 0.31 20.70 -11.55
CA GLU A 304 0.97 21.44 -12.64
C GLU A 304 2.04 22.40 -12.12
N SER A 305 1.74 23.13 -11.05
CA SER A 305 2.69 24.06 -10.43
C SER A 305 3.97 23.37 -9.95
N LEU A 306 3.86 22.18 -9.36
CA LEU A 306 5.01 21.35 -9.00
C LEU A 306 5.82 20.93 -10.23
N VAL A 307 5.15 20.42 -11.27
CA VAL A 307 5.79 20.03 -12.53
C VAL A 307 6.55 21.23 -13.14
N ARG A 308 5.91 22.38 -13.24
CA ARG A 308 6.53 23.62 -13.75
C ARG A 308 7.72 24.05 -12.91
N LYS A 309 7.61 23.98 -11.57
CA LYS A 309 8.70 24.29 -10.65
C LYS A 309 9.92 23.43 -10.95
N VAL A 310 9.73 22.11 -11.08
CA VAL A 310 10.83 21.17 -11.39
C VAL A 310 11.43 21.45 -12.76
N LEU A 311 10.61 21.62 -13.80
CA LEU A 311 11.07 21.90 -15.17
C LEU A 311 11.88 23.19 -15.29
N ASN A 312 11.62 24.18 -14.41
CA ASN A 312 12.28 25.48 -14.41
C ASN A 312 13.53 25.55 -13.51
N LEU A 313 13.90 24.48 -12.81
CA LEU A 313 15.15 24.45 -12.05
C LEU A 313 16.35 24.76 -12.98
N PRO A 314 17.37 25.49 -12.52
CA PRO A 314 18.49 25.96 -13.37
C PRO A 314 19.21 24.83 -14.11
N TRP A 315 19.32 23.65 -13.50
CA TRP A 315 20.00 22.48 -14.06
C TRP A 315 19.09 21.59 -14.93
N LYS A 316 17.80 21.97 -15.07
CA LYS A 316 16.83 21.35 -16.01
C LYS A 316 16.74 19.84 -15.86
N PRO A 317 16.29 19.30 -14.71
CA PRO A 317 16.14 17.87 -14.51
C PRO A 317 15.14 17.27 -15.49
N ALA A 318 15.24 15.95 -15.73
CA ALA A 318 14.18 15.19 -16.36
C ALA A 318 13.01 15.01 -15.36
N VAL A 319 11.79 14.98 -15.89
CA VAL A 319 10.57 14.72 -15.10
C VAL A 319 9.90 13.46 -15.63
N ILE A 320 9.49 12.58 -14.73
CA ILE A 320 8.65 11.42 -15.02
C ILE A 320 7.39 11.56 -14.17
N LEU A 321 6.23 11.53 -14.82
CA LEU A 321 4.94 11.52 -14.16
C LEU A 321 4.46 10.08 -14.02
N LEU A 322 4.23 9.65 -12.79
CA LEU A 322 3.77 8.30 -12.49
C LEU A 322 2.30 8.35 -12.04
N PHE A 323 1.45 7.62 -12.75
CA PHE A 323 0.03 7.50 -12.46
C PHE A 323 -0.27 6.10 -11.95
N SER A 324 -0.54 5.99 -10.66
CA SER A 324 -0.97 4.74 -10.04
C SER A 324 -2.43 4.45 -10.39
N VAL A 325 -2.73 3.18 -10.65
CA VAL A 325 -4.09 2.68 -10.92
C VAL A 325 -4.39 1.60 -9.90
N PHE A 326 -5.58 1.63 -9.31
CA PHE A 326 -6.04 0.59 -8.40
C PHE A 326 -6.56 -0.64 -9.13
N ALA A 327 -6.62 -1.77 -8.45
CA ALA A 327 -7.12 -3.03 -9.02
C ALA A 327 -8.58 -2.97 -9.48
N ASN A 328 -9.36 -2.03 -8.96
CA ASN A 328 -10.73 -1.74 -9.40
C ASN A 328 -10.81 -0.69 -10.52
N ASP A 329 -9.71 -0.45 -11.25
CA ASP A 329 -9.56 0.53 -12.33
C ASP A 329 -9.69 2.01 -11.90
N TRP A 330 -9.84 2.29 -10.61
CA TRP A 330 -9.88 3.66 -10.13
C TRP A 330 -8.53 4.36 -10.34
N ASN A 331 -8.56 5.55 -10.94
CA ASN A 331 -7.37 6.36 -11.24
C ASN A 331 -7.74 7.83 -11.45
N LEU A 332 -6.73 8.71 -11.51
CA LEU A 332 -6.87 10.14 -11.80
C LEU A 332 -6.20 10.55 -13.12
N GLN A 333 -6.03 9.65 -14.06
CA GLN A 333 -5.33 9.93 -15.31
C GLN A 333 -6.01 11.04 -16.11
N ASP A 334 -7.33 11.08 -16.17
CA ASP A 334 -8.07 12.12 -16.89
C ASP A 334 -7.81 13.53 -16.34
N ARG A 335 -7.57 13.64 -15.03
CA ARG A 335 -7.25 14.92 -14.38
C ARG A 335 -5.79 15.33 -14.59
N LEU A 336 -4.86 14.39 -14.44
CA LEU A 336 -3.42 14.70 -14.32
C LEU A 336 -2.64 14.52 -15.62
N SER A 337 -3.05 13.61 -16.53
CA SER A 337 -2.35 13.39 -17.79
C SER A 337 -2.33 14.61 -18.72
N PRO A 338 -3.32 15.52 -18.72
CA PRO A 338 -3.23 16.74 -19.52
C PRO A 338 -1.98 17.57 -19.22
N VAL A 339 -1.50 17.57 -17.97
CA VAL A 339 -0.26 18.24 -17.58
C VAL A 339 0.94 17.60 -18.29
N GLY A 340 1.03 16.28 -18.31
CA GLY A 340 2.09 15.57 -19.03
C GLY A 340 2.07 15.88 -20.53
N LYS A 341 0.90 15.87 -21.17
CA LYS A 341 0.74 16.20 -22.57
C LYS A 341 1.12 17.65 -22.88
N LEU A 342 0.77 18.60 -22.00
CA LEU A 342 1.07 20.02 -22.19
C LEU A 342 2.58 20.30 -22.19
N TYR A 343 3.34 19.61 -21.36
CA TYR A 343 4.79 19.80 -21.19
C TYR A 343 5.65 18.77 -21.91
N ASP A 344 5.04 17.90 -22.72
CA ASP A 344 5.73 16.84 -23.47
C ASP A 344 6.55 15.92 -22.55
N LEU A 345 5.87 15.39 -21.51
CA LEU A 345 6.42 14.51 -20.47
C LEU A 345 5.84 13.10 -20.56
#